data_ac7a096839c4abac64f2bde851481283
#
_entry.id   ac7a096839c4abac64f2bde851481283
#
_cell.length_a   1.000
_cell.length_b   1.000
_cell.length_c   1.000
_cell.angle_alpha   90.00
_cell.angle_beta   90.00
_cell.angle_gamma   90.00
#
_symmetry.space_group_name_H-M   'P 1'
#
loop_
_entity.id
_entity.type
_entity.pdbx_description
1 polymer ?
#
loop_
_entity_poly.entity_id
_entity_poly.type
_entity_poly.pdbx_seq_one_letter_code
_entity_poly.pdbx_strand_id
1 'polypeptide(L)' 'MKISTLLESMNPEAQTYKILKHMNERGGITSFDAFVEYGITRLASRIFDLKHFGVEIGHEDIRSGQKNWRRYYLKEQQ' A
#
# COMPACT_ATOMS: atom_id res chain seq x y z
N MET A 1 -13.62 -8.52 4.75
CA MET A 1 -12.39 -9.32 4.98
C MET A 1 -11.49 -8.56 5.92
N LYS A 2 -10.95 -9.24 6.91
CA LYS A 2 -9.99 -8.61 7.80
C LYS A 2 -8.60 -8.57 7.16
N ILE A 3 -7.97 -7.42 7.22
CA ILE A 3 -6.63 -7.26 6.64
C ILE A 3 -5.62 -8.17 7.35
N SER A 4 -5.72 -8.30 8.67
CA SER A 4 -4.81 -9.19 9.40
C SER A 4 -4.92 -10.64 8.95
N THR A 5 -6.14 -11.10 8.66
CA THR A 5 -6.36 -12.46 8.16
C THR A 5 -5.72 -12.63 6.77
N LEU A 6 -5.89 -11.64 5.91
CA LEU A 6 -5.28 -11.68 4.58
C LEU A 6 -3.76 -11.71 4.69
N LEU A 7 -3.18 -10.89 5.56
CA LEU A 7 -1.73 -10.87 5.75
C LEU A 7 -1.19 -12.20 6.19
N GLU A 8 -1.93 -12.92 7.05
CA GLU A 8 -1.49 -14.24 7.53
C GLU A 8 -1.42 -15.27 6.42
N SER A 9 -2.20 -15.09 5.36
CA SER A 9 -2.24 -16.04 4.25
C SER A 9 -1.24 -15.69 3.14
N MET A 10 -0.58 -14.54 3.23
CA MET A 10 0.32 -14.08 2.18
C MET A 10 1.76 -14.42 2.49
N ASN A 11 2.57 -14.53 1.42
CA ASN A 11 4.00 -14.73 1.56
C ASN A 11 4.65 -13.44 2.06
N PRO A 12 5.30 -13.44 3.24
CA PRO A 12 5.93 -12.22 3.77
C PRO A 12 7.02 -11.63 2.88
N GLU A 13 7.56 -12.42 1.95
CA GLU A 13 8.58 -11.93 1.02
C GLU A 13 7.98 -11.20 -0.18
N ALA A 14 6.67 -11.34 -0.41
CA ALA A 14 6.02 -10.71 -1.56
C ALA A 14 5.93 -9.21 -1.37
N GLN A 15 6.09 -8.47 -2.47
CA GLN A 15 5.97 -7.01 -2.43
C GLN A 15 4.57 -6.58 -1.99
N THR A 16 3.53 -7.29 -2.44
CA THR A 16 2.16 -6.98 -2.05
C THR A 16 1.95 -7.11 -0.55
N TYR A 17 2.58 -8.09 0.08
CA TYR A 17 2.51 -8.25 1.52
C TYR A 17 3.12 -7.05 2.23
N LYS A 18 4.32 -6.65 1.80
CA LYS A 18 5.04 -5.54 2.44
C LYS A 18 4.24 -4.24 2.33
N ILE A 19 3.63 -4.01 1.18
CA ILE A 19 2.82 -2.82 0.94
C ILE A 19 1.56 -2.84 1.80
N LEU A 20 0.85 -3.96 1.82
CA LEU A 20 -0.38 -4.09 2.59
C LEU A 20 -0.12 -3.91 4.08
N LYS A 21 0.94 -4.53 4.57
CA LYS A 21 1.31 -4.41 5.98
C LYS A 21 1.66 -2.97 6.33
N HIS A 22 2.41 -2.30 5.46
CA HIS A 22 2.80 -0.90 5.67
C HIS A 22 1.56 0.00 5.78
N MET A 23 0.61 -0.15 4.85
CA MET A 23 -0.61 0.64 4.90
C MET A 23 -1.42 0.36 6.15
N ASN A 24 -1.48 -0.90 6.55
CA ASN A 24 -2.25 -1.30 7.72
C ASN A 24 -1.65 -0.76 9.02
N GLU A 25 -0.33 -0.71 9.11
CA GLU A 25 0.35 -0.26 10.32
C GLU A 25 0.57 1.24 10.38
N ARG A 26 0.79 1.88 9.22
CA ARG A 26 1.16 3.29 9.18
C ARG A 26 0.11 4.19 8.55
N GLY A 27 -0.98 3.64 8.10
CA GLY A 27 -2.10 4.40 7.59
C GLY A 27 -2.03 4.75 6.12
N GLY A 28 -0.92 4.51 5.45
CA GLY A 28 -0.80 4.78 4.02
C GLY A 28 0.60 4.58 3.52
N ILE A 29 0.77 4.64 2.19
CA ILE A 29 2.07 4.45 1.57
C ILE A 29 2.18 5.32 0.31
N THR A 30 3.35 5.92 0.11
CA THR A 30 3.68 6.66 -1.10
C THR A 30 4.73 5.88 -1.89
N SER A 31 4.95 6.29 -3.15
CA SER A 31 6.02 5.68 -3.95
C SER A 31 7.38 5.87 -3.29
N PHE A 32 7.58 7.01 -2.64
CA PHE A 32 8.82 7.28 -1.93
C PHE A 32 9.02 6.27 -0.78
N ASP A 33 7.97 6.06 0.01
CA ASP A 33 8.03 5.09 1.11
C ASP A 33 8.34 3.69 0.60
N ALA A 34 7.68 3.29 -0.48
CA ALA A 34 7.87 1.96 -1.05
C ALA A 34 9.30 1.76 -1.54
N PHE A 35 9.87 2.79 -2.16
CA PHE A 35 11.23 2.70 -2.67
C PHE A 35 12.26 2.70 -1.54
N VAL A 36 12.12 3.63 -0.60
CA VAL A 36 13.12 3.79 0.48
C VAL A 36 13.14 2.60 1.41
N GLU A 37 11.97 2.09 1.77
CA GLU A 37 11.90 1.04 2.79
C GLU A 37 11.97 -0.36 2.21
N TYR A 38 11.54 -0.56 0.97
CA TYR A 38 11.42 -1.92 0.41
C TYR A 38 12.06 -2.08 -0.96
N GLY A 39 12.57 -1.00 -1.55
CA GLY A 39 13.14 -1.06 -2.89
C GLY A 39 12.10 -1.30 -3.98
N ILE A 40 10.85 -1.03 -3.71
CA ILE A 40 9.76 -1.26 -4.66
C ILE A 40 9.62 -0.04 -5.55
N THR A 41 9.73 -0.25 -6.87
CA THR A 41 9.67 0.85 -7.84
C THR A 41 8.34 0.95 -8.56
N ARG A 42 7.49 -0.08 -8.48
CA ARG A 42 6.21 -0.11 -9.17
C ARG A 42 5.06 -0.24 -8.19
N LEU A 43 4.95 0.75 -7.31
CA LEU A 43 3.91 0.72 -6.29
C LEU A 43 2.51 0.61 -6.88
N ALA A 44 2.22 1.37 -7.94
CA ALA A 44 0.88 1.36 -8.54
C ALA A 44 0.47 -0.03 -9.03
N SER A 45 1.44 -0.78 -9.58
CA SER A 45 1.16 -2.16 -10.03
C SER A 45 0.82 -3.07 -8.86
N ARG A 46 1.52 -2.91 -7.75
CA ARG A 46 1.25 -3.73 -6.56
C ARG A 46 -0.09 -3.35 -5.93
N ILE A 47 -0.43 -2.06 -5.96
CA ILE A 47 -1.75 -1.61 -5.49
C ILE A 47 -2.85 -2.23 -6.33
N PHE A 48 -2.66 -2.28 -7.64
CA PHE A 48 -3.60 -2.91 -8.56
C PHE A 48 -3.80 -4.39 -8.20
N ASP A 49 -2.70 -5.10 -7.95
CA ASP A 49 -2.77 -6.51 -7.55
C ASP A 49 -3.57 -6.68 -6.26
N LEU A 50 -3.34 -5.82 -5.28
CA LEU A 50 -4.08 -5.89 -4.01
C LEU A 50 -5.57 -5.66 -4.20
N LYS A 51 -5.95 -4.75 -5.09
CA LYS A 51 -7.36 -4.53 -5.41
C LYS A 51 -7.98 -5.78 -6.01
N HIS A 52 -7.22 -6.53 -6.78
CA HIS A 52 -7.69 -7.79 -7.35
C HIS A 52 -7.90 -8.87 -6.29
N PHE A 53 -7.19 -8.78 -5.17
CA PHE A 53 -7.41 -9.69 -4.04
C PHE A 53 -8.61 -9.27 -3.19
N GLY A 54 -9.29 -8.18 -3.55
CA GLY A 54 -10.45 -7.72 -2.82
C GLY A 54 -10.16 -6.67 -1.77
N VAL A 55 -8.94 -6.14 -1.73
CA VAL A 55 -8.60 -5.09 -0.78
C VAL A 55 -9.09 -3.75 -1.31
N GLU A 56 -9.83 -3.01 -0.49
CA GLU A 56 -10.32 -1.70 -0.86
C GLU A 56 -9.28 -0.65 -0.52
N ILE A 57 -8.77 0.02 -1.55
CA ILE A 57 -7.70 1.00 -1.42
C ILE A 57 -8.11 2.30 -2.06
N GLY A 58 -7.99 3.38 -1.30
CA GLY A 58 -8.19 4.73 -1.81
C GLY A 58 -6.86 5.42 -2.04
N HIS A 59 -6.93 6.60 -2.59
CA HIS A 59 -5.72 7.42 -2.74
C HIS A 59 -6.06 8.88 -2.57
N GLU A 60 -5.04 9.65 -2.22
CA GLU A 60 -5.15 11.10 -2.17
C GLU A 60 -3.88 11.69 -2.77
N ASP A 61 -4.03 12.83 -3.43
CA ASP A 61 -2.90 13.54 -4.01
C ASP A 61 -2.50 14.65 -3.05
N ILE A 62 -1.22 14.65 -2.68
CA ILE A 62 -0.67 15.59 -1.71
C ILE A 62 0.20 16.59 -2.45
N ARG A 63 0.00 17.88 -2.18
CA ARG A 63 0.80 18.94 -2.78
C ARG A 63 1.59 19.67 -1.72
N SER A 64 2.85 19.93 -2.06
CA SER A 64 3.71 20.75 -1.21
C SER A 64 4.59 21.59 -2.14
N GLY A 65 4.25 22.87 -2.28
CA GLY A 65 4.92 23.75 -3.24
C GLY A 65 4.70 23.27 -4.67
N GLN A 66 5.79 23.04 -5.40
CA GLN A 66 5.71 22.54 -6.77
C GLN A 66 5.75 21.01 -6.84
N LYS A 67 5.82 20.36 -5.71
CA LYS A 67 5.88 18.91 -5.67
C LYS A 67 4.50 18.35 -5.38
N ASN A 68 4.18 17.23 -6.02
CA ASN A 68 2.97 16.50 -5.69
C ASN A 68 3.28 15.01 -5.75
N TRP A 69 2.54 14.26 -4.94
CA TRP A 69 2.69 12.81 -4.92
C TRP A 69 1.37 12.20 -4.46
N ARG A 70 1.22 10.89 -4.72
CA ARG A 70 0.03 10.15 -4.37
C ARG A 70 0.31 9.25 -3.18
N ARG A 71 -0.62 9.28 -2.23
CA ARG A 71 -0.58 8.41 -1.06
C ARG A 71 -1.75 7.45 -1.15
N TYR A 72 -1.47 6.16 -1.03
CA TYR A 72 -2.51 5.12 -1.01
C TYR A 72 -2.80 4.74 0.43
N TYR A 73 -4.07 4.43 0.71
CA TYR A 73 -4.49 4.06 2.06
C TYR A 73 -5.59 3.01 1.98
N LEU A 74 -5.77 2.27 3.08
CA LEU A 74 -6.82 1.27 3.17
C LEU A 74 -8.13 1.97 3.52
N LYS A 75 -9.18 1.69 2.75
CA LYS A 75 -10.51 2.24 3.04
C LYS A 75 -11.14 1.56 4.24
N GLU A 76 -10.84 0.27 4.42
CA GLU A 76 -11.27 -0.47 5.59
C GLU A 76 -10.04 -0.81 6.40
N GLN A 77 -10.07 -0.42 7.68
CA GLN A 77 -9.00 -0.75 8.60
C GLN A 77 -9.56 -1.66 9.67
N GLN A 78 -8.85 -2.74 9.90
CA GLN A 78 -9.24 -3.74 10.88
C GLN A 78 -8.22 -3.80 11.98
#